data_5a324ae84e0f31ca732446fad6ba2f3f
#
_entry.id   5a324ae84e0f31ca732446fad6ba2f3f
#
_cell.length_a   1.000
_cell.length_b   1.000
_cell.length_c   1.000
_cell.angle_alpha   90.00
_cell.angle_beta   90.00
_cell.angle_gamma   90.00
#
_symmetry.space_group_name_H-M   'P 1'
#
loop_
_entity.id
_entity.type
_entity.pdbx_description
1 polymer ?
#
loop_
_entity_poly.entity_id
_entity_poly.type
_entity_poly.pdbx_seq_one_letter_code
_entity_poly.pdbx_strand_id
1 'polypeptide(L)'
;MTDRPTAQARLEACYEAMKADNPRINAVIDAYNDLAIPEMADSDMRAEEGKPLSQIDGLPIGVKANIAVQSKFWHAGIKAYASRRADDDATVIKRLKAAGALLVGTLNMEEGALGAQTDNPWFGKSINPLKDGYTPGGSSGGSSAAVAAGFVEAALGTDTMGSVRIPSAYCGLWGFKPSHSEAILEGVVPLSTTLDTVGVHAPSLKTCVNVMEVLMDADLSGGTAGEVVALDWGDEGLVDPFVSEEFSIISRGLPTSTIEPYTYGKSRRAGLILSEVEGYKAHEKRLKSKPDGFSDFFRGMLEYGRDLPRDRIDAAYAHIRELREADFPDFILMPTAPQTAFKFGDPVPANQADFTAFANLADRPAIAFPLGKDRRGLPASAQIVGPRGREADLVATVKVFLGAI
;
A
#
# COMPACT_ATOMS: atom_id res chain seq x y z
N MET A 1 16.87 3.07 30.75
CA MET A 1 16.22 1.87 30.21
C MET A 1 15.04 2.38 29.40
N THR A 2 15.02 2.15 28.11
CA THR A 2 13.93 2.59 27.22
C THR A 2 12.69 1.73 27.52
N ASP A 3 11.55 2.36 27.69
CA ASP A 3 10.21 1.77 27.96
C ASP A 3 9.67 1.02 26.70
N ARG A 4 10.57 0.48 25.87
CA ARG A 4 10.23 -0.24 24.63
C ARG A 4 10.03 -1.71 24.98
N PRO A 5 8.87 -2.33 24.60
CA PRO A 5 8.68 -3.77 24.78
C PRO A 5 9.78 -4.57 24.09
N THR A 6 10.15 -5.73 24.67
CA THR A 6 11.09 -6.67 24.04
C THR A 6 10.54 -7.19 22.71
N ALA A 7 11.42 -7.65 21.82
CA ALA A 7 11.01 -8.29 20.57
C ALA A 7 10.15 -9.53 20.86
N GLN A 8 10.46 -10.27 21.92
CA GLN A 8 9.63 -11.37 22.40
C GLN A 8 8.22 -10.94 22.75
N ALA A 9 8.05 -9.93 23.61
CA ALA A 9 6.72 -9.46 24.02
C ALA A 9 5.89 -8.96 22.83
N ARG A 10 6.52 -8.31 21.86
CA ARG A 10 5.88 -7.86 20.62
C ARG A 10 5.40 -9.04 19.76
N LEU A 11 6.28 -10.01 19.52
CA LEU A 11 5.97 -11.16 18.67
C LEU A 11 4.88 -12.05 19.31
N GLU A 12 4.93 -12.27 20.63
CA GLU A 12 3.91 -12.99 21.39
C GLU A 12 2.53 -12.29 21.26
N ALA A 13 2.48 -10.97 21.45
CA ALA A 13 1.24 -10.21 21.28
C ALA A 13 0.66 -10.33 19.86
N CYS A 14 1.51 -10.26 18.82
CA CYS A 14 1.12 -10.46 17.43
C CYS A 14 0.54 -11.88 17.20
N TYR A 15 1.19 -12.91 17.71
CA TYR A 15 0.72 -14.29 17.53
C TYR A 15 -0.56 -14.59 18.30
N GLU A 16 -0.74 -14.06 19.49
CA GLU A 16 -2.00 -14.20 20.23
C GLU A 16 -3.15 -13.47 19.49
N ALA A 17 -2.93 -12.27 18.97
CA ALA A 17 -3.92 -11.57 18.17
C ALA A 17 -4.26 -12.34 16.87
N MET A 18 -3.25 -12.87 16.17
CA MET A 18 -3.46 -13.71 14.99
C MET A 18 -4.28 -14.97 15.31
N LYS A 19 -3.92 -15.67 16.37
CA LYS A 19 -4.63 -16.90 16.79
C LYS A 19 -6.10 -16.62 17.12
N ALA A 20 -6.35 -15.49 17.76
CA ALA A 20 -7.69 -15.11 18.18
C ALA A 20 -8.59 -14.74 16.99
N ASP A 21 -8.09 -13.95 16.04
CA ASP A 21 -8.98 -13.26 15.10
C ASP A 21 -8.63 -13.44 13.61
N ASN A 22 -7.46 -14.00 13.24
CA ASN A 22 -7.15 -14.26 11.83
C ASN A 22 -8.10 -15.25 11.16
N PRO A 23 -8.70 -16.26 11.84
CA PRO A 23 -9.73 -17.12 11.24
C PRO A 23 -10.94 -16.34 10.70
N ARG A 24 -11.28 -15.18 11.30
CA ARG A 24 -12.34 -14.28 10.86
C ARG A 24 -11.86 -13.27 9.83
N ILE A 25 -10.68 -12.67 10.06
CA ILE A 25 -10.14 -11.56 9.25
C ILE A 25 -9.49 -12.08 7.96
N ASN A 26 -8.83 -13.24 8.01
CA ASN A 26 -8.11 -13.85 6.88
C ASN A 26 -7.05 -12.89 6.25
N ALA A 27 -6.31 -12.20 7.11
CA ALA A 27 -5.24 -11.29 6.69
C ALA A 27 -3.90 -12.00 6.48
N VAL A 28 -3.57 -12.99 7.32
CA VAL A 28 -2.34 -13.78 7.27
C VAL A 28 -2.63 -15.15 6.65
N ILE A 29 -1.94 -15.47 5.56
CA ILE A 29 -2.08 -16.74 4.81
C ILE A 29 -1.12 -17.79 5.33
N ASP A 30 0.13 -17.40 5.64
CA ASP A 30 1.20 -18.28 6.09
C ASP A 30 2.08 -17.56 7.11
N ALA A 31 2.28 -18.15 8.28
CA ALA A 31 3.11 -17.56 9.34
C ALA A 31 4.56 -18.06 9.26
N TYR A 32 5.52 -17.17 9.52
CA TYR A 32 6.95 -17.42 9.39
C TYR A 32 7.64 -17.65 10.75
N ASN A 33 7.14 -18.61 11.53
CA ASN A 33 7.71 -18.91 12.86
C ASN A 33 9.19 -19.26 12.79
N ASP A 34 9.63 -19.93 11.73
CA ASP A 34 11.01 -20.32 11.46
C ASP A 34 11.96 -19.16 11.17
N LEU A 35 11.43 -17.99 10.78
CA LEU A 35 12.20 -16.76 10.59
C LEU A 35 12.08 -15.81 11.79
N ALA A 36 10.87 -15.61 12.29
CA ALA A 36 10.61 -14.60 13.32
C ALA A 36 11.15 -14.99 14.70
N ILE A 37 11.06 -16.28 15.09
CA ILE A 37 11.48 -16.73 16.44
C ILE A 37 13.00 -16.64 16.65
N PRO A 38 13.87 -17.11 15.73
CA PRO A 38 15.31 -16.94 15.87
C PRO A 38 15.73 -15.47 15.92
N GLU A 39 15.23 -14.65 14.99
CA GLU A 39 15.57 -13.22 14.91
C GLU A 39 15.09 -12.44 16.15
N MET A 40 13.98 -12.83 16.74
CA MET A 40 13.46 -12.25 17.99
C MET A 40 14.50 -12.39 19.13
N ALA A 41 15.06 -13.59 19.33
CA ALA A 41 16.03 -13.83 20.37
C ALA A 41 17.32 -13.01 20.13
N ASP A 42 17.80 -12.95 18.89
CA ASP A 42 18.97 -12.15 18.52
C ASP A 42 18.70 -10.65 18.72
N SER A 43 17.50 -10.15 18.39
CA SER A 43 17.09 -8.77 18.60
C SER A 43 17.07 -8.39 20.09
N ASP A 44 16.53 -9.25 20.94
CA ASP A 44 16.50 -8.99 22.40
C ASP A 44 17.91 -8.97 23.00
N MET A 45 18.82 -9.87 22.58
CA MET A 45 20.23 -9.81 22.97
C MET A 45 20.89 -8.48 22.54
N ARG A 46 20.68 -8.04 21.28
CA ARG A 46 21.21 -6.76 20.81
C ARG A 46 20.66 -5.57 21.61
N ALA A 47 19.38 -5.63 21.98
CA ALA A 47 18.74 -4.59 22.79
C ALA A 47 19.33 -4.52 24.22
N GLU A 48 19.60 -5.67 24.86
CA GLU A 48 20.28 -5.76 26.17
C GLU A 48 21.70 -5.20 26.12
N GLU A 49 22.44 -5.45 25.03
CA GLU A 49 23.76 -4.89 24.80
C GLU A 49 23.76 -3.40 24.42
N GLY A 50 22.59 -2.80 24.17
CA GLY A 50 22.47 -1.42 23.69
C GLY A 50 22.95 -1.21 22.24
N LYS A 51 22.90 -2.25 21.40
CA LYS A 51 23.41 -2.27 20.02
C LYS A 51 22.32 -2.71 19.01
N PRO A 52 21.17 -2.08 18.95
CA PRO A 52 20.17 -2.41 17.94
C PRO A 52 20.73 -2.15 16.52
N LEU A 53 20.36 -2.97 15.55
CA LEU A 53 20.78 -2.81 14.14
C LEU A 53 20.15 -1.57 13.49
N SER A 54 18.93 -1.21 13.90
CA SER A 54 18.21 -0.05 13.37
C SER A 54 17.06 0.38 14.29
N GLN A 55 16.31 1.40 13.84
CA GLN A 55 15.07 1.84 14.51
C GLN A 55 13.95 0.77 14.47
N ILE A 56 14.05 -0.20 13.56
CA ILE A 56 13.08 -1.28 13.39
C ILE A 56 13.60 -2.65 13.85
N ASP A 57 14.74 -2.71 14.54
CA ASP A 57 15.23 -3.96 15.12
C ASP A 57 14.18 -4.53 16.09
N GLY A 58 13.80 -5.80 15.89
CA GLY A 58 12.73 -6.46 16.64
C GLY A 58 11.30 -6.02 16.32
N LEU A 59 11.07 -5.29 15.21
CA LEU A 59 9.73 -4.89 14.79
C LEU A 59 9.04 -6.02 13.99
N PRO A 60 7.86 -6.53 14.42
CA PRO A 60 7.08 -7.51 13.66
C PRO A 60 6.50 -6.91 12.37
N ILE A 61 6.92 -7.45 11.21
CA ILE A 61 6.51 -6.98 9.88
C ILE A 61 5.87 -8.11 9.08
N GLY A 62 4.71 -7.82 8.48
CA GLY A 62 4.05 -8.71 7.52
C GLY A 62 4.41 -8.36 6.08
N VAL A 63 4.37 -9.36 5.19
CA VAL A 63 4.81 -9.22 3.80
C VAL A 63 3.69 -9.61 2.84
N LYS A 64 3.28 -8.70 1.95
CA LYS A 64 2.28 -8.98 0.91
C LYS A 64 2.73 -10.12 0.00
N ALA A 65 1.82 -11.00 -0.38
CA ALA A 65 2.10 -12.25 -1.08
C ALA A 65 2.72 -12.11 -2.48
N ASN A 66 2.88 -10.91 -3.02
CA ASN A 66 3.60 -10.66 -4.27
C ASN A 66 5.08 -10.26 -4.07
N ILE A 67 5.56 -10.14 -2.81
CA ILE A 67 6.95 -9.80 -2.48
C ILE A 67 7.69 -11.09 -2.08
N ALA A 68 8.82 -11.39 -2.71
CA ALA A 68 9.57 -12.61 -2.51
C ALA A 68 10.26 -12.62 -1.13
N VAL A 69 10.00 -13.68 -0.36
CA VAL A 69 10.77 -14.05 0.83
C VAL A 69 11.33 -15.44 0.58
N GLN A 70 12.65 -15.59 0.65
CA GLN A 70 13.35 -16.83 0.31
C GLN A 70 12.72 -18.05 0.98
N SER A 71 12.50 -19.12 0.20
CA SER A 71 11.87 -20.39 0.61
C SER A 71 10.39 -20.30 1.01
N LYS A 72 9.77 -19.10 1.02
CA LYS A 72 8.35 -18.92 1.34
C LYS A 72 7.48 -18.90 0.08
N PHE A 73 6.18 -19.08 0.24
CA PHE A 73 5.25 -19.01 -0.88
C PHE A 73 5.20 -17.58 -1.47
N TRP A 74 5.31 -17.52 -2.79
CA TRP A 74 5.36 -16.27 -3.56
C TRP A 74 4.37 -16.33 -4.72
N HIS A 75 3.08 -16.22 -4.40
CA HIS A 75 1.98 -16.54 -5.32
C HIS A 75 1.21 -15.33 -5.87
N ALA A 76 1.45 -14.12 -5.36
CA ALA A 76 0.74 -12.90 -5.77
C ALA A 76 -0.80 -13.03 -5.76
N GLY A 77 -1.37 -13.86 -4.87
CA GLY A 77 -2.82 -14.12 -4.81
C GLY A 77 -3.36 -14.95 -5.97
N ILE A 78 -2.52 -15.56 -6.82
CA ILE A 78 -2.89 -16.29 -8.04
C ILE A 78 -2.72 -17.79 -7.81
N LYS A 79 -3.78 -18.58 -8.05
CA LYS A 79 -3.75 -20.06 -7.88
C LYS A 79 -2.70 -20.74 -8.76
N ALA A 80 -2.47 -20.24 -9.99
CA ALA A 80 -1.46 -20.79 -10.88
C ALA A 80 -0.03 -20.75 -10.28
N TYR A 81 0.22 -19.90 -9.29
CA TYR A 81 1.48 -19.79 -8.56
C TYR A 81 1.40 -20.31 -7.11
N ALA A 82 0.30 -20.91 -6.67
CA ALA A 82 0.08 -21.25 -5.25
C ALA A 82 1.18 -22.12 -4.61
N SER A 83 1.85 -22.96 -5.40
CA SER A 83 2.98 -23.79 -4.94
C SER A 83 4.36 -23.18 -5.23
N ARG A 84 4.44 -21.99 -5.84
CA ARG A 84 5.72 -21.33 -6.14
C ARG A 84 6.36 -20.81 -4.86
N ARG A 85 7.63 -21.17 -4.66
CA ARG A 85 8.47 -20.60 -3.60
C ARG A 85 9.49 -19.66 -4.23
N ALA A 86 9.89 -18.65 -3.47
CA ALA A 86 10.95 -17.73 -3.90
C ALA A 86 12.32 -18.38 -3.70
N ASP A 87 13.18 -18.29 -4.72
CA ASP A 87 14.56 -18.79 -4.65
C ASP A 87 15.47 -17.84 -3.86
N ASP A 88 15.13 -16.55 -3.84
CA ASP A 88 15.87 -15.49 -3.11
C ASP A 88 14.90 -14.46 -2.51
N ASP A 89 15.39 -13.67 -1.59
CA ASP A 89 14.66 -12.52 -1.03
C ASP A 89 14.56 -11.36 -2.04
N ALA A 90 13.43 -10.68 -2.05
CA ALA A 90 13.32 -9.37 -2.70
C ALA A 90 14.30 -8.37 -2.04
N THR A 91 14.75 -7.36 -2.80
CA THR A 91 15.68 -6.34 -2.28
C THR A 91 15.16 -5.70 -0.98
N VAL A 92 13.87 -5.36 -0.90
CA VAL A 92 13.25 -4.80 0.31
C VAL A 92 13.29 -5.78 1.50
N ILE A 93 13.21 -7.08 1.25
CA ILE A 93 13.28 -8.12 2.29
C ILE A 93 14.71 -8.28 2.80
N LYS A 94 15.71 -8.25 1.91
CA LYS A 94 17.15 -8.26 2.31
C LYS A 94 17.46 -7.08 3.24
N ARG A 95 16.95 -5.89 2.91
CA ARG A 95 17.12 -4.67 3.72
C ARG A 95 16.43 -4.79 5.09
N LEU A 96 15.19 -5.29 5.14
CA LEU A 96 14.48 -5.50 6.40
C LEU A 96 15.20 -6.49 7.32
N LYS A 97 15.68 -7.64 6.79
CA LYS A 97 16.46 -8.61 7.56
C LYS A 97 17.76 -8.01 8.08
N ALA A 98 18.48 -7.26 7.24
CA ALA A 98 19.70 -6.58 7.64
C ALA A 98 19.47 -5.51 8.74
N ALA A 99 18.26 -4.97 8.82
CA ALA A 99 17.86 -4.00 9.83
C ALA A 99 17.29 -4.64 11.12
N GLY A 100 17.21 -5.99 11.20
CA GLY A 100 16.72 -6.74 12.37
C GLY A 100 15.20 -6.84 12.48
N ALA A 101 14.45 -6.60 11.41
CA ALA A 101 13.00 -6.73 11.43
C ALA A 101 12.56 -8.20 11.53
N LEU A 102 11.51 -8.47 12.31
CA LEU A 102 10.91 -9.80 12.43
C LEU A 102 9.89 -10.02 11.31
N LEU A 103 10.21 -10.87 10.33
CA LEU A 103 9.28 -11.23 9.27
C LEU A 103 8.28 -12.26 9.77
N VAL A 104 7.01 -11.85 9.92
CA VAL A 104 5.99 -12.63 10.63
C VAL A 104 5.15 -13.52 9.72
N GLY A 105 4.92 -13.12 8.46
CA GLY A 105 4.13 -13.97 7.56
C GLY A 105 3.77 -13.34 6.23
N THR A 106 3.21 -14.19 5.33
CA THR A 106 2.60 -13.79 4.05
C THR A 106 1.20 -13.25 4.28
N LEU A 107 0.93 -12.08 3.73
CA LEU A 107 -0.35 -11.38 3.85
C LEU A 107 -1.21 -11.51 2.59
N ASN A 108 -2.52 -11.69 2.80
CA ASN A 108 -3.50 -11.83 1.73
C ASN A 108 -3.59 -10.58 0.86
N MET A 109 -4.02 -10.76 -0.37
CA MET A 109 -4.11 -9.69 -1.35
C MET A 109 -5.14 -9.99 -2.43
N GLU A 110 -5.52 -8.98 -3.19
CA GLU A 110 -6.26 -9.15 -4.44
C GLU A 110 -5.45 -9.99 -5.44
N GLU A 111 -6.11 -10.79 -6.26
CA GLU A 111 -5.47 -11.63 -7.28
C GLU A 111 -4.64 -10.76 -8.23
N GLY A 112 -3.33 -11.08 -8.36
CA GLY A 112 -2.42 -10.37 -9.25
C GLY A 112 -2.27 -8.87 -8.95
N ALA A 113 -2.65 -8.41 -7.75
CA ALA A 113 -2.68 -7.01 -7.35
C ALA A 113 -3.68 -6.13 -8.14
N LEU A 114 -4.57 -6.70 -8.95
CA LEU A 114 -5.55 -5.97 -9.77
C LEU A 114 -6.93 -5.96 -9.10
N GLY A 115 -7.23 -4.90 -8.38
CA GLY A 115 -8.50 -4.68 -7.66
C GLY A 115 -8.29 -3.94 -6.35
N ALA A 116 -9.37 -3.51 -5.70
CA ALA A 116 -9.32 -2.66 -4.51
C ALA A 116 -10.28 -3.11 -3.39
N GLN A 117 -10.54 -4.42 -3.26
CA GLN A 117 -11.41 -5.01 -2.23
C GLN A 117 -10.73 -6.06 -1.37
N THR A 118 -9.76 -6.78 -1.91
CA THR A 118 -9.17 -8.01 -1.36
C THR A 118 -10.24 -9.10 -1.18
N ASP A 119 -11.01 -9.34 -2.26
CA ASP A 119 -11.92 -10.48 -2.43
C ASP A 119 -11.25 -11.54 -3.30
N ASN A 120 -10.26 -12.23 -2.73
CA ASN A 120 -9.46 -13.18 -3.49
C ASN A 120 -10.24 -14.51 -3.67
N PRO A 121 -10.47 -14.98 -4.93
CA PRO A 121 -11.25 -16.19 -5.19
C PRO A 121 -10.56 -17.50 -4.77
N TRP A 122 -9.25 -17.46 -4.50
CA TRP A 122 -8.42 -18.63 -4.20
C TRP A 122 -8.02 -18.72 -2.74
N PHE A 123 -7.75 -17.56 -2.12
CA PHE A 123 -7.26 -17.44 -0.75
C PHE A 123 -8.33 -16.85 0.20
N GLY A 124 -9.51 -16.54 -0.32
CA GLY A 124 -10.64 -16.00 0.44
C GLY A 124 -10.54 -14.47 0.65
N LYS A 125 -11.63 -13.90 1.13
CA LYS A 125 -11.76 -12.48 1.44
C LYS A 125 -10.93 -12.12 2.67
N SER A 126 -10.29 -10.94 2.67
CA SER A 126 -9.86 -10.33 3.91
C SER A 126 -10.94 -9.38 4.42
N ILE A 127 -11.25 -9.47 5.70
CA ILE A 127 -12.30 -8.66 6.34
C ILE A 127 -11.69 -7.46 7.04
N ASN A 128 -12.33 -6.30 6.95
CA ASN A 128 -11.91 -5.10 7.65
C ASN A 128 -12.05 -5.31 9.18
N PRO A 129 -10.96 -5.20 9.96
CA PRO A 129 -11.01 -5.41 11.41
C PRO A 129 -11.94 -4.44 12.13
N LEU A 130 -12.15 -3.24 11.58
CA LEU A 130 -12.99 -2.20 12.18
C LEU A 130 -14.49 -2.52 12.03
N LYS A 131 -14.88 -3.32 11.02
CA LYS A 131 -16.29 -3.65 10.79
C LYS A 131 -16.47 -4.93 9.99
N ASP A 132 -17.16 -5.90 10.58
CA ASP A 132 -17.47 -7.18 9.94
C ASP A 132 -18.27 -7.02 8.64
N GLY A 133 -17.89 -7.83 7.64
CA GLY A 133 -18.51 -7.83 6.32
C GLY A 133 -18.10 -6.67 5.43
N TYR A 134 -17.19 -5.80 5.88
CA TYR A 134 -16.66 -4.69 5.09
C TYR A 134 -15.28 -5.03 4.51
N THR A 135 -14.99 -4.45 3.34
CA THR A 135 -13.68 -4.58 2.70
C THR A 135 -12.62 -3.81 3.49
N PRO A 136 -11.39 -4.37 3.63
CA PRO A 136 -10.24 -3.61 4.11
C PRO A 136 -9.62 -2.73 3.02
N GLY A 137 -10.22 -2.70 1.80
CA GLY A 137 -9.61 -2.13 0.61
C GLY A 137 -8.67 -3.11 -0.08
N GLY A 138 -7.92 -2.64 -1.06
CA GLY A 138 -7.00 -3.45 -1.86
C GLY A 138 -6.09 -2.62 -2.77
N SER A 139 -5.20 -3.34 -3.41
CA SER A 139 -4.94 -4.77 -3.44
C SER A 139 -4.19 -5.31 -2.22
N SER A 140 -3.65 -4.47 -1.31
CA SER A 140 -2.91 -4.87 -0.11
C SER A 140 -3.84 -4.92 1.13
N GLY A 141 -5.09 -5.43 0.99
CA GLY A 141 -6.06 -5.41 2.09
C GLY A 141 -5.67 -6.34 3.24
N GLY A 142 -5.02 -7.47 2.98
CA GLY A 142 -4.47 -8.30 4.03
C GLY A 142 -3.37 -7.58 4.82
N SER A 143 -2.55 -6.75 4.15
CA SER A 143 -1.52 -5.96 4.82
C SER A 143 -2.11 -4.93 5.78
N SER A 144 -3.09 -4.14 5.32
CA SER A 144 -3.76 -3.17 6.18
C SER A 144 -4.57 -3.83 7.29
N ALA A 145 -5.30 -4.92 6.98
CA ALA A 145 -6.07 -5.65 7.98
C ALA A 145 -5.17 -6.27 9.07
N ALA A 146 -4.01 -6.82 8.70
CA ALA A 146 -3.07 -7.39 9.67
C ALA A 146 -2.53 -6.32 10.64
N VAL A 147 -2.20 -5.12 10.16
CA VAL A 147 -1.76 -4.01 11.02
C VAL A 147 -2.91 -3.52 11.90
N ALA A 148 -4.10 -3.28 11.33
CA ALA A 148 -5.24 -2.77 12.08
C ALA A 148 -5.77 -3.75 13.15
N ALA A 149 -5.56 -5.06 12.94
CA ALA A 149 -5.90 -6.12 13.90
C ALA A 149 -4.77 -6.40 14.91
N GLY A 150 -3.61 -5.77 14.80
CA GLY A 150 -2.46 -6.01 15.68
C GLY A 150 -1.75 -7.34 15.43
N PHE A 151 -1.93 -7.96 14.27
CA PHE A 151 -1.20 -9.18 13.89
C PHE A 151 0.27 -8.91 13.54
N VAL A 152 0.56 -7.69 13.17
CA VAL A 152 1.88 -7.14 12.90
C VAL A 152 1.90 -5.65 13.26
N GLU A 153 3.08 -5.08 13.52
CA GLU A 153 3.22 -3.66 13.84
C GLU A 153 3.45 -2.78 12.59
N ALA A 154 3.87 -3.38 11.49
CA ALA A 154 3.89 -2.77 10.16
C ALA A 154 3.70 -3.85 9.10
N ALA A 155 3.34 -3.45 7.89
CA ALA A 155 3.23 -4.38 6.77
C ALA A 155 3.72 -3.76 5.47
N LEU A 156 4.35 -4.58 4.63
CA LEU A 156 4.64 -4.21 3.26
C LEU A 156 3.43 -4.44 2.38
N GLY A 157 3.19 -3.50 1.48
CA GLY A 157 2.25 -3.59 0.37
C GLY A 157 2.90 -3.19 -0.94
N THR A 158 2.15 -3.28 -2.04
CA THR A 158 2.52 -2.68 -3.33
C THR A 158 1.43 -1.72 -3.78
N ASP A 159 1.82 -0.64 -4.42
CA ASP A 159 0.92 0.44 -4.83
C ASP A 159 1.13 0.76 -6.31
N THR A 160 0.13 0.45 -7.13
CA THR A 160 0.11 0.71 -8.58
C THR A 160 -0.74 1.94 -8.91
N MET A 161 -1.87 2.10 -8.21
CA MET A 161 -2.79 3.25 -8.31
C MET A 161 -3.44 3.58 -6.97
N GLY A 162 -2.84 3.16 -5.84
CA GLY A 162 -3.39 3.40 -4.50
C GLY A 162 -3.44 2.17 -3.61
N SER A 163 -2.88 1.02 -4.04
CA SER A 163 -3.05 -0.25 -3.34
C SER A 163 -2.31 -0.39 -2.00
N VAL A 164 -1.58 0.61 -1.53
CA VAL A 164 -1.14 0.80 -0.14
C VAL A 164 -2.06 1.81 0.55
N ARG A 165 -2.32 2.93 -0.09
CA ARG A 165 -3.02 4.08 0.51
C ARG A 165 -4.51 3.86 0.70
N ILE A 166 -5.22 3.26 -0.30
CA ILE A 166 -6.64 2.92 -0.19
C ILE A 166 -6.90 1.98 0.99
N PRO A 167 -6.20 0.82 1.12
CA PRO A 167 -6.44 -0.05 2.26
C PRO A 167 -5.97 0.56 3.59
N SER A 168 -4.92 1.39 3.62
CA SER A 168 -4.60 2.17 4.83
C SER A 168 -5.74 3.09 5.22
N ALA A 169 -6.34 3.81 4.26
CA ALA A 169 -7.49 4.68 4.48
C ALA A 169 -8.69 3.93 5.06
N TYR A 170 -9.05 2.77 4.49
CA TYR A 170 -10.21 1.99 4.93
C TYR A 170 -10.01 1.31 6.29
N CYS A 171 -8.76 1.09 6.70
CA CYS A 171 -8.43 0.49 8.00
C CYS A 171 -7.96 1.51 9.06
N GLY A 172 -7.97 2.82 8.75
CA GLY A 172 -7.60 3.87 9.70
C GLY A 172 -6.11 3.91 10.03
N LEU A 173 -5.25 3.64 9.05
CA LEU A 173 -3.81 3.54 9.18
C LEU A 173 -3.09 4.63 8.39
N TRP A 174 -1.81 4.76 8.66
CA TRP A 174 -0.86 5.48 7.82
C TRP A 174 -0.43 4.60 6.65
N GLY A 175 -0.31 5.20 5.46
CA GLY A 175 0.17 4.53 4.26
C GLY A 175 1.22 5.37 3.56
N PHE A 176 2.44 4.86 3.40
CA PHE A 176 3.50 5.57 2.69
C PHE A 176 3.84 4.87 1.37
N LYS A 177 3.66 5.59 0.28
CA LYS A 177 4.07 5.23 -1.08
C LYS A 177 5.23 6.14 -1.50
N PRO A 178 6.46 5.64 -1.74
CA PRO A 178 7.57 6.43 -2.26
C PRO A 178 7.41 6.71 -3.77
N SER A 179 8.29 7.49 -4.36
CA SER A 179 8.46 7.57 -5.82
C SER A 179 8.78 6.19 -6.40
N HIS A 180 8.53 6.00 -7.70
CA HIS A 180 8.87 4.75 -8.38
C HIS A 180 10.39 4.52 -8.39
N SER A 181 10.81 3.30 -8.07
CA SER A 181 12.21 2.87 -8.12
C SER A 181 12.30 1.39 -8.46
N GLU A 182 13.01 1.07 -9.53
CA GLU A 182 13.25 -0.32 -9.93
C GLU A 182 13.98 -1.11 -8.84
N ALA A 183 14.88 -0.46 -8.08
CA ALA A 183 15.66 -1.12 -7.03
C ALA A 183 14.80 -1.74 -5.93
N ILE A 184 13.69 -1.10 -5.52
CA ILE A 184 12.78 -1.64 -4.50
C ILE A 184 11.75 -2.62 -5.06
N LEU A 185 11.68 -2.77 -6.39
CA LEU A 185 10.76 -3.69 -7.08
C LEU A 185 11.43 -5.04 -7.43
N GLU A 186 12.72 -5.18 -7.26
CA GLU A 186 13.41 -6.45 -7.48
C GLU A 186 12.87 -7.53 -6.52
N GLY A 187 12.40 -8.65 -7.10
CA GLY A 187 11.74 -9.72 -6.33
C GLY A 187 10.25 -9.50 -6.05
N VAL A 188 9.63 -8.50 -6.70
CA VAL A 188 8.17 -8.27 -6.65
C VAL A 188 7.51 -8.84 -7.91
N VAL A 189 6.39 -9.55 -7.76
CA VAL A 189 5.55 -9.91 -8.92
C VAL A 189 4.84 -8.64 -9.39
N PRO A 190 5.10 -8.16 -10.61
CA PRO A 190 4.57 -6.89 -11.07
C PRO A 190 3.11 -6.99 -11.51
N LEU A 191 2.36 -5.90 -11.32
CA LEU A 191 1.14 -5.60 -12.06
C LEU A 191 1.45 -4.61 -13.20
N SER A 192 2.16 -3.52 -12.88
CA SER A 192 2.64 -2.55 -13.86
C SER A 192 4.08 -2.15 -13.55
N THR A 193 5.00 -2.49 -14.43
CA THR A 193 6.43 -2.11 -14.28
C THR A 193 6.64 -0.61 -14.36
N THR A 194 5.68 0.13 -14.94
CA THR A 194 5.72 1.59 -15.05
C THR A 194 5.23 2.31 -13.80
N LEU A 195 4.28 1.71 -13.03
CA LEU A 195 3.53 2.39 -11.97
C LEU A 195 3.76 1.81 -10.58
N ASP A 196 4.18 0.54 -10.48
CA ASP A 196 4.32 -0.16 -9.20
C ASP A 196 5.36 0.49 -8.30
N THR A 197 5.10 0.43 -7.00
CA THR A 197 6.11 0.68 -5.97
C THR A 197 5.79 -0.18 -4.74
N VAL A 198 6.80 -0.41 -3.88
CA VAL A 198 6.59 -1.01 -2.56
C VAL A 198 6.32 0.10 -1.56
N GLY A 199 5.32 -0.08 -0.71
CA GLY A 199 4.98 0.88 0.33
C GLY A 199 4.69 0.20 1.67
N VAL A 200 4.40 1.02 2.67
CA VAL A 200 4.27 0.62 4.07
C VAL A 200 2.90 0.99 4.61
N HIS A 201 2.30 0.06 5.35
CA HIS A 201 1.15 0.29 6.23
C HIS A 201 1.64 0.28 7.68
N ALA A 202 1.25 1.27 8.47
CA ALA A 202 1.64 1.34 9.88
C ALA A 202 0.59 2.10 10.72
N PRO A 203 0.55 1.91 12.06
CA PRO A 203 -0.38 2.62 12.94
C PRO A 203 0.03 4.08 13.20
N SER A 204 1.25 4.47 12.88
CA SER A 204 1.77 5.82 13.11
C SER A 204 2.71 6.27 12.00
N LEU A 205 2.82 7.60 11.82
CA LEU A 205 3.80 8.19 10.89
C LEU A 205 5.23 7.74 11.23
N LYS A 206 5.59 7.73 12.52
CA LYS A 206 6.93 7.33 12.97
C LYS A 206 7.28 5.91 12.50
N THR A 207 6.42 4.94 12.75
CA THR A 207 6.65 3.55 12.32
C THR A 207 6.70 3.46 10.80
N CYS A 208 5.82 4.17 10.11
CA CYS A 208 5.77 4.20 8.64
C CYS A 208 7.08 4.73 8.04
N VAL A 209 7.60 5.84 8.59
CA VAL A 209 8.87 6.46 8.16
C VAL A 209 10.05 5.56 8.48
N ASN A 210 10.17 5.03 9.71
CA ASN A 210 11.29 4.17 10.09
C ASN A 210 11.42 2.93 9.18
N VAL A 211 10.28 2.33 8.79
CA VAL A 211 10.29 1.19 7.86
C VAL A 211 10.67 1.67 6.45
N MET A 212 10.13 2.81 5.99
CA MET A 212 10.40 3.34 4.66
C MET A 212 11.88 3.74 4.48
N GLU A 213 12.53 4.30 5.50
CA GLU A 213 13.97 4.59 5.50
C GLU A 213 14.80 3.34 5.19
N VAL A 214 14.45 2.21 5.81
CA VAL A 214 15.10 0.93 5.55
C VAL A 214 14.80 0.42 4.14
N LEU A 215 13.54 0.51 3.66
CA LEU A 215 13.19 0.06 2.31
C LEU A 215 13.90 0.85 1.23
N MET A 216 14.06 2.16 1.41
CA MET A 216 14.71 3.05 0.45
C MET A 216 16.24 3.06 0.61
N ASP A 217 16.77 2.58 1.74
CA ASP A 217 18.17 2.77 2.13
C ASP A 217 18.55 4.26 2.15
N ALA A 218 17.72 5.07 2.82
CA ALA A 218 17.81 6.52 2.84
C ALA A 218 17.38 7.10 4.19
N ASP A 219 18.04 8.19 4.60
CA ASP A 219 17.63 9.00 5.75
C ASP A 219 16.55 10.01 5.33
N LEU A 220 15.37 9.91 5.94
CA LEU A 220 14.24 10.80 5.70
C LEU A 220 14.08 11.87 6.80
N SER A 221 15.03 12.01 7.71
CA SER A 221 14.95 12.96 8.84
C SER A 221 15.33 14.40 8.46
N GLY A 222 16.17 14.57 7.43
CA GLY A 222 16.79 15.85 7.04
C GLY A 222 15.98 16.70 6.05
N GLY A 223 14.69 16.39 5.85
CA GLY A 223 13.87 17.12 4.87
C GLY A 223 13.44 18.51 5.34
N THR A 224 13.11 19.37 4.36
CA THR A 224 12.58 20.72 4.56
C THR A 224 11.08 20.73 4.27
N ALA A 225 10.28 21.20 5.22
CA ALA A 225 8.84 21.33 5.03
C ALA A 225 8.52 22.42 3.99
N GLY A 226 7.57 22.12 3.09
CA GLY A 226 7.08 23.06 2.10
C GLY A 226 5.65 23.53 2.37
N GLU A 227 5.20 24.47 1.57
CA GLU A 227 3.83 24.97 1.59
C GLU A 227 2.87 23.91 1.03
N VAL A 228 1.76 23.69 1.72
CA VAL A 228 0.72 22.72 1.33
C VAL A 228 -0.43 23.47 0.68
N VAL A 229 -0.85 23.04 -0.50
CA VAL A 229 -2.09 23.49 -1.14
C VAL A 229 -3.16 22.40 -1.06
N ALA A 230 -4.41 22.80 -0.89
CA ALA A 230 -5.53 21.86 -0.92
C ALA A 230 -6.01 21.64 -2.35
N LEU A 231 -6.31 20.40 -2.71
CA LEU A 231 -6.90 20.07 -4.01
C LEU A 231 -8.31 20.63 -4.11
N ASP A 232 -8.58 21.36 -5.18
CA ASP A 232 -9.93 21.68 -5.66
C ASP A 232 -10.33 20.66 -6.73
N TRP A 233 -11.25 19.76 -6.41
CA TRP A 233 -11.71 18.73 -7.37
C TRP A 233 -12.97 19.15 -8.17
N GLY A 234 -13.57 20.29 -7.86
CA GLY A 234 -14.60 20.96 -8.68
C GLY A 234 -15.97 20.26 -8.78
N ASP A 235 -16.06 18.97 -8.50
CA ASP A 235 -17.32 18.18 -8.61
C ASP A 235 -17.79 17.73 -7.22
N GLU A 236 -18.91 18.31 -6.76
CA GLU A 236 -19.52 17.98 -5.47
C GLU A 236 -19.99 16.52 -5.36
N GLY A 237 -20.25 15.83 -6.49
CA GLY A 237 -20.70 14.44 -6.52
C GLY A 237 -19.57 13.41 -6.49
N LEU A 238 -18.32 13.83 -6.66
CA LEU A 238 -17.17 12.93 -6.75
C LEU A 238 -16.82 12.29 -5.39
N VAL A 239 -17.03 12.98 -4.30
CA VAL A 239 -16.61 12.62 -2.94
C VAL A 239 -17.82 12.45 -2.03
N ASP A 240 -17.82 11.39 -1.21
CA ASP A 240 -18.83 11.18 -0.18
C ASP A 240 -18.93 12.41 0.75
N PRO A 241 -20.14 12.86 1.14
CA PRO A 241 -20.32 14.04 1.98
C PRO A 241 -19.52 14.02 3.29
N PHE A 242 -19.40 12.86 3.94
CA PHE A 242 -18.62 12.74 5.16
C PHE A 242 -17.12 12.95 4.89
N VAL A 243 -16.56 12.35 3.84
CA VAL A 243 -15.15 12.54 3.45
C VAL A 243 -14.89 13.99 3.08
N SER A 244 -15.82 14.62 2.35
CA SER A 244 -15.75 16.05 1.99
C SER A 244 -15.77 16.97 3.22
N GLU A 245 -16.62 16.67 4.22
CA GLU A 245 -16.68 17.41 5.48
C GLU A 245 -15.35 17.30 6.25
N GLU A 246 -14.85 16.08 6.47
CA GLU A 246 -13.58 15.85 7.16
C GLU A 246 -12.40 16.51 6.44
N PHE A 247 -12.38 16.46 5.11
CA PHE A 247 -11.37 17.14 4.31
C PHE A 247 -11.45 18.66 4.46
N SER A 248 -12.66 19.23 4.47
CA SER A 248 -12.86 20.68 4.61
C SER A 248 -12.37 21.21 5.95
N ILE A 249 -12.41 20.39 7.01
CA ILE A 249 -11.90 20.75 8.34
C ILE A 249 -10.39 20.91 8.30
N ILE A 250 -9.65 19.96 7.73
CA ILE A 250 -8.18 19.97 7.74
C ILE A 250 -7.57 20.88 6.67
N SER A 251 -8.32 21.21 5.60
CA SER A 251 -7.88 22.09 4.52
C SER A 251 -8.23 23.57 4.76
N ARG A 252 -8.88 23.88 5.90
CA ARG A 252 -9.34 25.24 6.18
C ARG A 252 -8.21 26.25 6.19
N GLY A 253 -8.33 27.28 5.34
CA GLY A 253 -7.35 28.36 5.24
C GLY A 253 -6.14 28.04 4.36
N LEU A 254 -6.05 26.85 3.80
CA LEU A 254 -5.02 26.55 2.79
C LEU A 254 -5.38 27.21 1.45
N PRO A 255 -4.38 27.61 0.64
CA PRO A 255 -4.61 27.92 -0.76
C PRO A 255 -5.09 26.67 -1.50
N THR A 256 -5.89 26.85 -2.54
CA THR A 256 -6.41 25.75 -3.35
C THR A 256 -5.76 25.72 -4.75
N SER A 257 -5.66 24.54 -5.33
CA SER A 257 -5.16 24.33 -6.69
C SER A 257 -5.84 23.15 -7.35
N THR A 258 -5.99 23.21 -8.68
CA THR A 258 -6.30 22.04 -9.50
C THR A 258 -5.03 21.25 -9.82
N ILE A 259 -5.16 20.06 -10.37
CA ILE A 259 -4.05 19.19 -10.80
C ILE A 259 -4.13 18.87 -12.30
N GLU A 260 -4.54 19.84 -13.12
CA GLU A 260 -4.50 19.65 -14.57
C GLU A 260 -3.06 19.45 -15.07
N PRO A 261 -2.83 18.55 -16.05
CA PRO A 261 -3.81 17.89 -16.92
C PRO A 261 -4.39 16.58 -16.38
N TYR A 262 -4.22 16.26 -15.08
CA TYR A 262 -4.85 15.09 -14.48
C TYR A 262 -6.37 15.27 -14.45
N THR A 263 -7.09 14.26 -14.96
CA THR A 263 -8.56 14.20 -14.92
C THR A 263 -8.98 12.84 -14.38
N TYR A 264 -9.74 12.80 -13.30
CA TYR A 264 -10.00 11.61 -12.50
C TYR A 264 -10.31 10.34 -13.29
N GLY A 265 -11.41 10.29 -14.04
CA GLY A 265 -11.80 9.11 -14.80
C GLY A 265 -10.87 8.78 -15.96
N LYS A 266 -10.41 9.78 -16.75
CA LYS A 266 -9.52 9.58 -17.92
C LYS A 266 -8.12 9.14 -17.47
N SER A 267 -7.52 9.82 -16.51
CA SER A 267 -6.19 9.50 -16.03
C SER A 267 -6.16 8.16 -15.32
N ARG A 268 -7.15 7.87 -14.45
CA ARG A 268 -7.32 6.55 -13.85
C ARG A 268 -7.44 5.44 -14.92
N ARG A 269 -8.19 5.69 -16.01
CA ARG A 269 -8.31 4.72 -17.11
C ARG A 269 -6.98 4.48 -17.83
N ALA A 270 -6.15 5.50 -18.02
CA ALA A 270 -4.81 5.33 -18.59
C ALA A 270 -3.94 4.44 -17.70
N GLY A 271 -3.93 4.65 -16.37
CA GLY A 271 -3.23 3.78 -15.42
C GLY A 271 -3.74 2.33 -15.44
N LEU A 272 -5.06 2.13 -15.56
CA LEU A 272 -5.64 0.79 -15.67
C LEU A 272 -5.21 0.09 -16.98
N ILE A 273 -5.18 0.79 -18.11
CA ILE A 273 -4.67 0.26 -19.40
C ILE A 273 -3.22 -0.26 -19.23
N LEU A 274 -2.35 0.51 -18.57
CA LEU A 274 -0.97 0.04 -18.34
C LEU A 274 -0.95 -1.21 -17.45
N SER A 275 -1.76 -1.24 -16.41
CA SER A 275 -1.88 -2.40 -15.51
C SER A 275 -2.36 -3.65 -16.25
N GLU A 276 -3.32 -3.52 -17.17
CA GLU A 276 -3.85 -4.60 -18.00
C GLU A 276 -2.80 -5.11 -19.00
N VAL A 277 -2.12 -4.19 -19.71
CA VAL A 277 -1.13 -4.51 -20.75
C VAL A 277 0.16 -5.09 -20.16
N GLU A 278 0.70 -4.45 -19.14
CA GLU A 278 1.96 -4.87 -18.50
C GLU A 278 1.75 -6.11 -17.63
N GLY A 279 0.61 -6.21 -16.95
CA GLY A 279 0.19 -7.39 -16.21
C GLY A 279 0.04 -8.61 -17.13
N TYR A 280 -0.55 -8.44 -18.34
CA TYR A 280 -0.57 -9.53 -19.32
C TYR A 280 0.85 -10.01 -19.66
N LYS A 281 1.77 -9.10 -19.96
CA LYS A 281 3.17 -9.45 -20.27
C LYS A 281 3.84 -10.21 -19.13
N ALA A 282 3.61 -9.78 -17.88
CA ALA A 282 4.16 -10.41 -16.70
C ALA A 282 3.66 -11.85 -16.49
N HIS A 283 2.41 -12.11 -16.84
CA HIS A 283 1.75 -13.40 -16.59
C HIS A 283 1.56 -14.28 -17.83
N GLU A 284 1.88 -13.81 -19.03
CA GLU A 284 1.59 -14.46 -20.32
C GLU A 284 1.98 -15.94 -20.35
N LYS A 285 3.22 -16.26 -19.97
CA LYS A 285 3.72 -17.65 -19.97
C LYS A 285 2.90 -18.56 -19.06
N ARG A 286 2.55 -18.08 -17.88
CA ARG A 286 1.81 -18.86 -16.91
C ARG A 286 0.33 -18.94 -17.27
N LEU A 287 -0.24 -17.86 -17.76
CA LEU A 287 -1.63 -17.80 -18.24
C LEU A 287 -1.86 -18.80 -19.38
N LYS A 288 -0.93 -18.89 -20.34
CA LYS A 288 -1.00 -19.89 -21.43
C LYS A 288 -0.86 -21.33 -20.94
N SER A 289 -0.02 -21.59 -19.92
CA SER A 289 0.26 -22.95 -19.43
C SER A 289 -0.72 -23.46 -18.38
N LYS A 290 -1.37 -22.59 -17.62
CA LYS A 290 -2.30 -22.89 -16.52
C LYS A 290 -3.44 -21.88 -16.45
N PRO A 291 -4.27 -21.74 -17.52
CA PRO A 291 -5.34 -20.72 -17.54
C PRO A 291 -6.36 -20.87 -16.40
N ASP A 292 -6.70 -22.09 -16.00
CA ASP A 292 -7.64 -22.38 -14.91
C ASP A 292 -7.11 -22.00 -13.51
N GLY A 293 -5.89 -21.56 -13.41
CA GLY A 293 -5.28 -21.00 -12.20
C GLY A 293 -5.40 -19.49 -12.09
N PHE A 294 -6.14 -18.85 -12.98
CA PHE A 294 -6.50 -17.44 -13.00
C PHE A 294 -8.02 -17.32 -12.95
N SER A 295 -8.56 -16.41 -12.16
CA SER A 295 -10.01 -16.17 -12.14
C SER A 295 -10.48 -15.60 -13.48
N ASP A 296 -11.76 -15.79 -13.79
CA ASP A 296 -12.35 -15.24 -15.02
C ASP A 296 -12.22 -13.72 -15.07
N PHE A 297 -12.36 -13.04 -13.91
CA PHE A 297 -12.20 -11.61 -13.80
C PHE A 297 -10.76 -11.18 -14.14
N PHE A 298 -9.75 -11.71 -13.42
CA PHE A 298 -8.35 -11.31 -13.62
C PHE A 298 -7.85 -11.69 -15.01
N ARG A 299 -8.17 -12.90 -15.47
CA ARG A 299 -7.85 -13.35 -16.82
C ARG A 299 -8.46 -12.43 -17.87
N GLY A 300 -9.75 -12.10 -17.74
CA GLY A 300 -10.45 -11.21 -18.66
C GLY A 300 -9.81 -9.83 -18.77
N MET A 301 -9.36 -9.25 -17.65
CA MET A 301 -8.64 -7.97 -17.64
C MET A 301 -7.27 -8.06 -18.34
N LEU A 302 -6.51 -9.12 -18.11
CA LEU A 302 -5.24 -9.34 -18.78
C LEU A 302 -5.42 -9.56 -20.30
N GLU A 303 -6.39 -10.36 -20.69
CA GLU A 303 -6.71 -10.61 -22.11
C GLU A 303 -7.23 -9.34 -22.79
N TYR A 304 -8.02 -8.53 -22.10
CA TYR A 304 -8.42 -7.22 -22.61
C TYR A 304 -7.18 -6.33 -22.88
N GLY A 305 -6.22 -6.29 -21.97
CA GLY A 305 -4.96 -5.55 -22.15
C GLY A 305 -4.15 -6.07 -23.36
N ARG A 306 -4.12 -7.39 -23.58
CA ARG A 306 -3.49 -8.01 -24.77
C ARG A 306 -4.11 -7.52 -26.08
N ASP A 307 -5.43 -7.43 -26.10
CA ASP A 307 -6.22 -7.19 -27.31
C ASP A 307 -6.48 -5.71 -27.59
N LEU A 308 -5.97 -4.82 -26.73
CA LEU A 308 -6.11 -3.37 -26.92
C LEU A 308 -5.40 -2.90 -28.21
N PRO A 309 -6.04 -2.03 -29.01
CA PRO A 309 -5.41 -1.36 -30.14
C PRO A 309 -4.16 -0.57 -29.71
N ARG A 310 -3.14 -0.59 -30.55
CA ARG A 310 -1.83 0.02 -30.26
C ARG A 310 -1.94 1.52 -29.98
N ASP A 311 -2.77 2.23 -30.72
CA ASP A 311 -3.00 3.66 -30.55
C ASP A 311 -3.55 4.01 -29.16
N ARG A 312 -4.41 3.15 -28.60
CA ARG A 312 -4.93 3.34 -27.23
C ARG A 312 -3.85 3.12 -26.17
N ILE A 313 -2.97 2.15 -26.38
CA ILE A 313 -1.83 1.89 -25.50
C ILE A 313 -0.86 3.07 -25.54
N ASP A 314 -0.52 3.53 -26.76
CA ASP A 314 0.39 4.66 -26.95
C ASP A 314 -0.18 5.97 -26.38
N ALA A 315 -1.51 6.18 -26.47
CA ALA A 315 -2.19 7.32 -25.85
C ALA A 315 -2.11 7.27 -24.32
N ALA A 316 -2.23 6.09 -23.70
CA ALA A 316 -2.09 5.94 -22.25
C ALA A 316 -0.66 6.27 -21.79
N TYR A 317 0.36 5.75 -22.46
CA TYR A 317 1.76 6.09 -22.18
C TYR A 317 2.06 7.57 -22.42
N ALA A 318 1.49 8.17 -23.48
CA ALA A 318 1.65 9.60 -23.75
C ALA A 318 1.08 10.48 -22.63
N HIS A 319 -0.12 10.12 -22.14
CA HIS A 319 -0.75 10.85 -21.03
C HIS A 319 0.05 10.73 -19.73
N ILE A 320 0.65 9.57 -19.44
CA ILE A 320 1.50 9.41 -18.26
C ILE A 320 2.78 10.25 -18.37
N ARG A 321 3.38 10.33 -19.56
CA ARG A 321 4.52 11.26 -19.78
C ARG A 321 4.12 12.72 -19.57
N GLU A 322 2.98 13.14 -20.11
CA GLU A 322 2.40 14.45 -19.90
C GLU A 322 2.27 14.78 -18.40
N LEU A 323 1.73 13.84 -17.59
CA LEU A 323 1.58 14.02 -16.14
C LEU A 323 2.93 14.10 -15.41
N ARG A 324 3.94 13.37 -15.87
CA ARG A 324 5.28 13.40 -15.25
C ARG A 324 6.08 14.66 -15.57
N GLU A 325 5.74 15.33 -16.68
CA GLU A 325 6.35 16.58 -17.16
C GLU A 325 5.57 17.83 -16.73
N ALA A 326 4.32 17.66 -16.25
CA ALA A 326 3.49 18.79 -15.84
C ALA A 326 4.00 19.45 -14.56
N ASP A 327 3.79 20.77 -14.50
CA ASP A 327 4.13 21.58 -13.33
C ASP A 327 2.96 21.54 -12.32
N PHE A 328 3.15 20.82 -11.25
CA PHE A 328 2.20 20.71 -10.14
C PHE A 328 2.75 21.41 -8.90
N PRO A 329 1.88 21.90 -7.99
CA PRO A 329 2.31 22.34 -6.67
C PRO A 329 3.17 21.28 -5.98
N ASP A 330 4.17 21.71 -5.20
CA ASP A 330 5.10 20.81 -4.54
C ASP A 330 4.35 19.84 -3.60
N PHE A 331 3.54 20.36 -2.69
CA PHE A 331 2.81 19.50 -1.73
C PHE A 331 1.30 19.76 -1.85
N ILE A 332 0.58 18.67 -2.18
CA ILE A 332 -0.86 18.73 -2.45
C ILE A 332 -1.59 17.85 -1.43
N LEU A 333 -2.43 18.47 -0.61
CA LEU A 333 -3.38 17.77 0.25
C LEU A 333 -4.62 17.39 -0.54
N MET A 334 -5.01 16.13 -0.50
CA MET A 334 -6.22 15.62 -1.16
C MET A 334 -6.83 14.46 -0.38
N PRO A 335 -8.11 14.11 -0.60
CA PRO A 335 -8.66 12.86 -0.08
C PRO A 335 -7.81 11.65 -0.52
N THR A 336 -7.71 10.61 0.32
CA THR A 336 -7.05 9.37 -0.12
C THR A 336 -8.00 8.55 -1.00
N ALA A 337 -9.21 8.34 -0.54
CA ALA A 337 -10.28 7.70 -1.29
C ALA A 337 -11.54 8.57 -1.23
N PRO A 338 -12.39 8.58 -2.27
CA PRO A 338 -13.62 9.38 -2.30
C PRO A 338 -14.65 8.97 -1.25
N GLN A 339 -14.54 7.79 -0.68
CA GLN A 339 -15.49 7.21 0.28
C GLN A 339 -14.78 6.43 1.38
N THR A 340 -15.48 6.14 2.46
CA THR A 340 -15.05 5.17 3.48
C THR A 340 -15.23 3.73 2.97
N ALA A 341 -14.75 2.73 3.73
CA ALA A 341 -14.93 1.33 3.38
C ALA A 341 -16.40 0.97 3.13
N PHE A 342 -16.66 0.08 2.19
CA PHE A 342 -17.99 -0.40 1.80
C PHE A 342 -18.16 -1.90 2.09
N LYS A 343 -19.40 -2.36 2.13
CA LYS A 343 -19.72 -3.75 2.46
C LYS A 343 -19.47 -4.67 1.27
N PHE A 344 -18.96 -5.88 1.51
CA PHE A 344 -18.92 -6.91 0.47
C PHE A 344 -20.34 -7.24 -0.03
N GLY A 345 -20.50 -7.31 -1.33
CA GLY A 345 -21.80 -7.50 -2.00
C GLY A 345 -22.48 -6.21 -2.41
N ASP A 346 -22.07 -5.06 -1.89
CA ASP A 346 -22.49 -3.77 -2.44
C ASP A 346 -21.78 -3.48 -3.78
N PRO A 347 -22.31 -2.60 -4.63
CA PRO A 347 -21.62 -2.17 -5.83
C PRO A 347 -20.25 -1.59 -5.51
N VAL A 348 -19.22 -2.09 -6.20
CA VAL A 348 -17.82 -1.61 -5.99
C VAL A 348 -17.70 -0.21 -6.57
N PRO A 349 -17.33 0.80 -5.77
CA PRO A 349 -17.15 2.16 -6.29
C PRO A 349 -16.05 2.20 -7.35
N ALA A 350 -16.38 2.64 -8.56
CA ALA A 350 -15.44 2.69 -9.67
C ALA A 350 -14.34 3.75 -9.50
N ASN A 351 -14.60 4.76 -8.64
CA ASN A 351 -13.76 5.93 -8.42
C ASN A 351 -12.77 5.78 -7.25
N GLN A 352 -12.65 4.59 -6.62
CA GLN A 352 -11.81 4.39 -5.43
C GLN A 352 -10.37 4.93 -5.57
N ALA A 353 -9.80 4.82 -6.77
CA ALA A 353 -8.42 5.23 -7.05
C ALA A 353 -8.31 6.62 -7.70
N ASP A 354 -9.39 7.39 -7.81
CA ASP A 354 -9.38 8.65 -8.55
C ASP A 354 -8.39 9.68 -7.97
N PHE A 355 -8.20 9.72 -6.67
CA PHE A 355 -7.20 10.58 -6.04
C PHE A 355 -5.83 9.92 -5.91
N THR A 356 -5.79 8.64 -5.54
CA THR A 356 -4.51 7.96 -5.31
C THR A 356 -3.73 7.70 -6.59
N ALA A 357 -4.40 7.46 -7.73
CA ALA A 357 -3.74 7.22 -9.01
C ALA A 357 -2.85 8.40 -9.45
N PHE A 358 -3.21 9.64 -9.10
CA PHE A 358 -2.40 10.80 -9.41
C PHE A 358 -0.92 10.62 -9.01
N ALA A 359 -0.67 10.19 -7.77
CA ALA A 359 0.68 10.05 -7.26
C ALA A 359 1.50 8.95 -7.99
N ASN A 360 0.86 7.88 -8.52
CA ASN A 360 1.56 6.87 -9.32
C ASN A 360 1.80 7.35 -10.75
N LEU A 361 0.79 7.95 -11.39
CA LEU A 361 0.89 8.38 -12.78
C LEU A 361 1.88 9.54 -12.93
N ALA A 362 1.89 10.49 -12.00
CA ALA A 362 2.83 11.60 -11.95
C ALA A 362 4.19 11.23 -11.29
N ASP A 363 4.36 9.98 -10.87
CA ASP A 363 5.57 9.47 -10.19
C ASP A 363 5.98 10.31 -8.97
N ARG A 364 5.04 10.59 -8.09
CA ARG A 364 5.23 11.40 -6.89
C ARG A 364 5.06 10.56 -5.62
N PRO A 365 5.84 10.79 -4.55
CA PRO A 365 5.62 10.13 -3.26
C PRO A 365 4.34 10.64 -2.60
N ALA A 366 3.72 9.83 -1.75
CA ALA A 366 2.52 10.20 -1.02
C ALA A 366 2.45 9.53 0.35
N ILE A 367 1.98 10.27 1.36
CA ILE A 367 1.67 9.76 2.68
C ILE A 367 0.18 9.96 2.95
N ALA A 368 -0.54 8.85 3.12
CA ALA A 368 -1.93 8.82 3.55
C ALA A 368 -2.02 8.73 5.08
N PHE A 369 -3.00 9.40 5.66
CA PHE A 369 -3.24 9.41 7.10
C PHE A 369 -4.73 9.45 7.43
N PRO A 370 -5.15 8.86 8.57
CA PRO A 370 -6.56 8.80 8.95
C PRO A 370 -7.08 10.17 9.42
N LEU A 371 -8.36 10.40 9.12
CA LEU A 371 -9.19 11.49 9.63
C LEU A 371 -10.25 10.96 10.61
N GLY A 372 -11.33 11.70 10.81
CA GLY A 372 -12.47 11.28 11.63
C GLY A 372 -13.14 9.99 11.14
N LYS A 373 -14.04 9.44 11.97
CA LYS A 373 -14.81 8.23 11.68
C LYS A 373 -16.29 8.57 11.50
N ASP A 374 -16.91 7.97 10.50
CA ASP A 374 -18.36 8.08 10.27
C ASP A 374 -19.17 7.37 11.38
N ARG A 375 -20.51 7.51 11.31
CA ARG A 375 -21.44 6.89 12.27
C ARG A 375 -21.35 5.36 12.32
N ARG A 376 -20.74 4.73 11.32
CA ARG A 376 -20.47 3.29 11.26
C ARG A 376 -19.14 2.91 11.90
N GLY A 377 -18.33 3.89 12.32
CA GLY A 377 -16.99 3.71 12.87
C GLY A 377 -15.90 3.55 11.78
N LEU A 378 -16.23 3.85 10.52
CA LEU A 378 -15.30 3.73 9.39
C LEU A 378 -14.57 5.06 9.14
N PRO A 379 -13.24 5.05 9.00
CA PRO A 379 -12.45 6.25 8.88
C PRO A 379 -12.55 6.89 7.49
N ALA A 380 -12.54 8.22 7.43
CA ALA A 380 -12.08 8.98 6.28
C ALA A 380 -10.54 9.08 6.32
N SER A 381 -9.94 9.47 5.20
CA SER A 381 -8.49 9.63 5.09
C SER A 381 -8.13 10.71 4.07
N ALA A 382 -7.07 11.46 4.37
CA ALA A 382 -6.40 12.34 3.42
C ALA A 382 -4.98 11.86 3.15
N GLN A 383 -4.38 12.38 2.09
CA GLN A 383 -2.98 12.19 1.76
C GLN A 383 -2.33 13.52 1.38
N ILE A 384 -1.03 13.65 1.66
CA ILE A 384 -0.19 14.68 1.06
C ILE A 384 0.68 14.01 0.02
N VAL A 385 0.64 14.55 -1.21
CA VAL A 385 1.47 14.13 -2.35
C VAL A 385 2.61 15.13 -2.48
N GLY A 386 3.86 14.67 -2.44
CA GLY A 386 5.07 15.48 -2.55
C GLY A 386 5.70 15.42 -3.94
N PRO A 387 6.73 16.21 -4.23
CA PRO A 387 7.49 16.14 -5.48
C PRO A 387 8.29 14.85 -5.60
N ARG A 388 8.50 14.38 -6.82
CA ARG A 388 9.30 13.18 -7.10
C ARG A 388 10.70 13.25 -6.48
N GLY A 389 11.10 12.17 -5.78
CA GLY A 389 12.42 12.04 -5.16
C GLY A 389 12.65 12.94 -3.94
N ARG A 390 11.58 13.56 -3.40
CA ARG A 390 11.66 14.43 -2.22
C ARG A 390 10.89 13.85 -1.03
N GLU A 391 11.10 12.57 -0.75
CA GLU A 391 10.43 11.85 0.33
C GLU A 391 10.74 12.43 1.71
N ALA A 392 11.99 12.88 1.94
CA ALA A 392 12.37 13.52 3.20
C ALA A 392 11.60 14.83 3.42
N ASP A 393 11.45 15.65 2.37
CA ASP A 393 10.68 16.90 2.43
C ASP A 393 9.19 16.63 2.63
N LEU A 394 8.65 15.57 2.00
CA LEU A 394 7.27 15.13 2.24
C LEU A 394 7.06 14.74 3.71
N VAL A 395 7.98 13.98 4.30
CA VAL A 395 7.93 13.60 5.72
C VAL A 395 7.96 14.83 6.62
N ALA A 396 8.87 15.79 6.34
CA ALA A 396 8.97 17.04 7.08
C ALA A 396 7.67 17.87 6.96
N THR A 397 7.12 17.96 5.73
CA THR A 397 5.88 18.69 5.46
C THR A 397 4.70 18.10 6.21
N VAL A 398 4.52 16.76 6.18
CA VAL A 398 3.44 16.07 6.91
C VAL A 398 3.57 16.29 8.42
N LYS A 399 4.79 16.23 8.98
CA LYS A 399 5.02 16.49 10.41
C LYS A 399 4.63 17.91 10.82
N VAL A 400 5.01 18.90 10.01
CA VAL A 400 4.68 20.32 10.29
C VAL A 400 3.18 20.56 10.12
N PHE A 401 2.61 20.07 9.02
CA PHE A 401 1.18 20.23 8.72
C PHE A 401 0.30 19.69 9.84
N LEU A 402 0.55 18.46 10.30
CA LEU A 402 -0.25 17.85 11.37
C LEU A 402 0.08 18.38 12.78
N GLY A 403 1.25 18.96 12.99
CA GLY A 403 1.59 19.66 14.24
C GLY A 403 0.99 21.07 14.32
N ALA A 404 0.48 21.59 13.19
CA ALA A 404 -0.17 22.90 13.13
C ALA A 404 -1.70 22.83 13.26
N ILE A 405 -2.28 21.64 13.18
CA ILE A 405 -3.70 21.34 13.40
C ILE A 405 -3.90 20.60 14.72
#